data_6d36e4bc5025c801a6152c8a6de71fff
#
_entry.id   6d36e4bc5025c801a6152c8a6de71fff
#
_cell.length_a   1.000
_cell.length_b   1.000
_cell.length_c   1.000
_cell.angle_alpha   90.00
_cell.angle_beta   90.00
_cell.angle_gamma   90.00
#
_symmetry.space_group_name_H-M   'P 1'
#
loop_
_entity.id
_entity.type
_entity.pdbx_description
1 polymer ?
#
loop_
_entity_poly.entity_id
_entity_poly.type
_entity_poly.pdbx_seq_one_letter_code
_entity_poly.pdbx_strand_id
1 'polypeptide(L)'
;MLLRPRQKQFVERSVRALGEHGNTLGVAPTGAGKTIMLSGVVGRLVGETPKSTGAKACVLAHRDELTAQNRSKFGRVNPKITTSVVDAKEKSWAGQVTFAMVPTLARAGNLDQLPALDLLVIDEAHHAAADSYRRIIDTALQRNAMCRIYGVTATPNRGDKRGLRPVFSNVADQIRIGELIASGHLVPPRTFVIDVGVQDQLTKVRRTADDFDMAEVDAIMNRSPVTEAVIRHWREKAGERQTVVFCLKTVMSMS
;
A
#
# COMPACT_ATOMS: atom_id res chain seq x y z
N MET A 1 14.75 1.57 -16.41
CA MET A 1 14.31 2.79 -15.71
C MET A 1 15.27 3.06 -14.58
N LEU A 2 15.81 4.28 -14.44
CA LEU A 2 16.80 4.61 -13.40
C LEU A 2 16.08 5.05 -12.12
N LEU A 3 16.53 4.52 -10.97
CA LEU A 3 16.11 4.97 -9.65
C LEU A 3 16.71 6.38 -9.39
N ARG A 4 15.91 7.25 -8.79
CA ARG A 4 16.40 8.53 -8.26
C ARG A 4 17.38 8.27 -7.10
N PRO A 5 18.33 9.18 -6.78
CA PRO A 5 19.33 8.95 -5.73
C PRO A 5 18.71 8.50 -4.40
N ARG A 6 17.65 9.16 -3.94
CA ARG A 6 16.97 8.82 -2.69
C ARG A 6 16.27 7.45 -2.74
N GLN A 7 15.70 7.08 -3.89
CA GLN A 7 15.11 5.75 -4.11
C GLN A 7 16.18 4.66 -4.11
N LYS A 8 17.36 4.94 -4.69
CA LYS A 8 18.49 4.01 -4.68
C LYS A 8 18.95 3.72 -3.26
N GLN A 9 19.13 4.75 -2.43
CA GLN A 9 19.44 4.59 -1.00
C GLN A 9 18.40 3.75 -0.25
N PHE A 10 17.11 4.02 -0.51
CA PHE A 10 16.03 3.26 0.10
C PHE A 10 16.10 1.76 -0.26
N VAL A 11 16.34 1.45 -1.53
CA VAL A 11 16.51 0.06 -2.00
C VAL A 11 17.72 -0.59 -1.34
N GLU A 12 18.87 0.09 -1.31
CA GLU A 12 20.11 -0.43 -0.72
C GLU A 12 19.96 -0.73 0.79
N ARG A 13 19.31 0.18 1.53
CA ARG A 13 19.02 -0.03 2.96
C ARG A 13 18.05 -1.17 3.19
N SER A 14 17.01 -1.28 2.35
CA SER A 14 16.03 -2.38 2.44
C SER A 14 16.68 -3.75 2.18
N VAL A 15 17.52 -3.85 1.15
CA VAL A 15 18.25 -5.09 0.83
C VAL A 15 19.21 -5.48 1.96
N ARG A 16 19.92 -4.51 2.52
CA ARG A 16 20.81 -4.73 3.68
C ARG A 16 20.04 -5.24 4.88
N ALA A 17 18.96 -4.54 5.28
CA ALA A 17 18.14 -4.93 6.42
C ALA A 17 17.52 -6.32 6.26
N LEU A 18 17.11 -6.70 5.03
CA LEU A 18 16.63 -8.05 4.74
C LEU A 18 17.71 -9.11 4.89
N GLY A 19 18.97 -8.77 4.58
CA GLY A 19 20.12 -9.66 4.81
C GLY A 19 20.44 -9.84 6.29
N GLU A 20 20.32 -8.78 7.08
CA GLU A 20 20.66 -8.76 8.52
C GLU A 20 19.56 -9.35 9.40
N HIS A 21 18.30 -9.12 9.07
CA HIS A 21 17.17 -9.39 9.96
C HIS A 21 16.14 -10.39 9.41
N GLY A 22 16.23 -10.78 8.13
CA GLY A 22 15.26 -11.68 7.48
C GLY A 22 13.90 -11.02 7.18
N ASN A 23 13.51 -9.99 7.92
CA ASN A 23 12.31 -9.20 7.65
C ASN A 23 12.54 -7.70 7.89
N THR A 24 11.84 -6.85 7.14
CA THR A 24 11.94 -5.39 7.32
C THR A 24 10.79 -4.64 6.67
N LEU A 25 10.53 -3.44 7.16
CA LEU A 25 9.54 -2.50 6.64
C LEU A 25 10.24 -1.29 6.00
N GLY A 26 9.84 -0.95 4.78
CA GLY A 26 10.15 0.32 4.15
C GLY A 26 8.97 1.29 4.27
N VAL A 27 9.23 2.53 4.71
CA VAL A 27 8.19 3.53 4.87
C VAL A 27 8.40 4.68 3.89
N ALA A 28 7.42 4.90 3.00
CA ALA A 28 7.52 5.97 2.02
C ALA A 28 6.12 6.51 1.65
N PRO A 29 5.92 7.83 1.61
CA PRO A 29 4.63 8.44 1.34
C PRO A 29 4.17 8.21 -0.10
N THR A 30 2.90 8.50 -0.36
CA THR A 30 2.38 8.57 -1.74
C THR A 30 3.18 9.60 -2.54
N GLY A 31 3.47 9.29 -3.80
CA GLY A 31 4.34 10.13 -4.65
C GLY A 31 5.84 9.83 -4.55
N ALA A 32 6.32 9.12 -3.52
CA ALA A 32 7.73 8.71 -3.41
C ALA A 32 8.16 7.68 -4.45
N GLY A 33 7.21 6.97 -5.08
CA GLY A 33 7.47 5.89 -6.02
C GLY A 33 7.67 4.52 -5.35
N LYS A 34 6.87 4.20 -4.34
CA LYS A 34 6.90 2.93 -3.59
C LYS A 34 7.03 1.71 -4.49
N THR A 35 6.18 1.59 -5.52
CA THR A 35 6.19 0.45 -6.45
C THR A 35 7.53 0.31 -7.20
N ILE A 36 8.16 1.43 -7.55
CA ILE A 36 9.47 1.41 -8.23
C ILE A 36 10.57 0.95 -7.27
N MET A 37 10.55 1.43 -6.02
CA MET A 37 11.51 1.01 -5.00
C MET A 37 11.31 -0.46 -4.62
N LEU A 38 10.07 -0.91 -4.44
CA LEU A 38 9.71 -2.32 -4.26
C LEU A 38 10.28 -3.17 -5.40
N SER A 39 10.05 -2.75 -6.65
CA SER A 39 10.58 -3.43 -7.83
C SER A 39 12.12 -3.48 -7.84
N GLY A 40 12.77 -2.45 -7.34
CA GLY A 40 14.23 -2.41 -7.18
C GLY A 40 14.74 -3.41 -6.14
N VAL A 41 14.07 -3.53 -4.99
CA VAL A 41 14.43 -4.50 -3.93
C VAL A 41 14.25 -5.93 -4.45
N VAL A 42 13.10 -6.24 -5.04
CA VAL A 42 12.81 -7.57 -5.60
C VAL A 42 13.81 -7.92 -6.71
N GLY A 43 14.05 -6.98 -7.62
CA GLY A 43 14.97 -7.18 -8.73
C GLY A 43 16.41 -7.47 -8.29
N ARG A 44 16.88 -6.80 -7.23
CA ARG A 44 18.17 -7.06 -6.62
C ARG A 44 18.26 -8.48 -6.02
N LEU A 45 17.29 -8.85 -5.20
CA LEU A 45 17.33 -10.13 -4.49
C LEU A 45 17.08 -11.33 -5.41
N VAL A 46 16.25 -11.20 -6.44
CA VAL A 46 15.99 -12.27 -7.42
C VAL A 46 17.02 -12.30 -8.54
N GLY A 47 17.44 -11.11 -9.02
CA GLY A 47 18.35 -11.00 -10.16
C GLY A 47 19.82 -11.26 -9.84
N GLU A 48 20.26 -11.04 -8.60
CA GLU A 48 21.62 -11.31 -8.14
C GLU A 48 21.81 -12.79 -7.73
N THR A 49 20.71 -13.54 -7.58
CA THR A 49 20.78 -14.98 -7.29
C THR A 49 21.13 -15.74 -8.57
N PRO A 50 22.08 -16.68 -8.54
CA PRO A 50 22.43 -17.48 -9.70
C PRO A 50 21.20 -18.17 -10.30
N LYS A 51 21.05 -18.15 -11.61
CA LYS A 51 19.90 -18.76 -12.33
C LYS A 51 19.73 -20.25 -12.01
N SER A 52 20.77 -20.91 -11.58
CA SER A 52 20.80 -22.33 -11.17
C SER A 52 20.00 -22.60 -9.89
N THR A 53 19.78 -21.60 -9.03
CA THR A 53 19.07 -21.76 -7.76
C THR A 53 17.58 -21.39 -7.84
N GLY A 54 17.14 -20.79 -8.95
CA GLY A 54 15.72 -20.57 -9.25
C GLY A 54 14.98 -19.73 -8.20
N ALA A 55 15.62 -18.65 -7.67
CA ALA A 55 15.02 -17.80 -6.65
C ALA A 55 13.57 -17.40 -6.98
N LYS A 56 12.67 -17.63 -6.05
CA LYS A 56 11.23 -17.35 -6.17
C LYS A 56 10.80 -16.22 -5.23
N ALA A 57 10.11 -15.24 -5.78
CA ALA A 57 9.50 -14.18 -4.98
C ALA A 57 7.98 -14.08 -5.25
N CYS A 58 7.24 -13.65 -4.23
CA CYS A 58 5.82 -13.32 -4.37
C CYS A 58 5.58 -11.89 -3.89
N VAL A 59 4.87 -11.10 -4.69
CA VAL A 59 4.44 -9.74 -4.35
C VAL A 59 2.94 -9.74 -4.12
N LEU A 60 2.53 -9.44 -2.89
CA LEU A 60 1.13 -9.40 -2.48
C LEU A 60 0.53 -8.01 -2.71
N ALA A 61 -0.67 -7.98 -3.29
CA ALA A 61 -1.51 -6.80 -3.39
C ALA A 61 -2.95 -7.12 -2.97
N HIS A 62 -3.66 -6.13 -2.46
CA HIS A 62 -5.04 -6.34 -1.97
C HIS A 62 -6.09 -6.28 -3.09
N ARG A 63 -5.82 -5.55 -4.19
CA ARG A 63 -6.74 -5.30 -5.30
C ARG A 63 -6.13 -5.69 -6.63
N ASP A 64 -6.99 -6.09 -7.56
CA ASP A 64 -6.62 -6.54 -8.91
C ASP A 64 -5.87 -5.45 -9.70
N GLU A 65 -6.38 -4.21 -9.66
CA GLU A 65 -5.73 -3.10 -10.36
C GLU A 65 -4.31 -2.85 -9.85
N LEU A 66 -4.08 -3.00 -8.54
CA LEU A 66 -2.75 -2.86 -7.93
C LEU A 66 -1.82 -4.00 -8.34
N THR A 67 -2.34 -5.22 -8.46
CA THR A 67 -1.59 -6.39 -8.93
C THR A 67 -1.09 -6.16 -10.37
N ALA A 68 -1.98 -5.75 -11.27
CA ALA A 68 -1.64 -5.45 -12.67
C ALA A 68 -0.66 -4.27 -12.79
N GLN A 69 -0.89 -3.19 -12.04
CA GLN A 69 0.01 -2.03 -12.03
C GLN A 69 1.41 -2.38 -11.50
N ASN A 70 1.48 -3.15 -10.41
CA ASN A 70 2.75 -3.57 -9.81
C ASN A 70 3.54 -4.44 -10.79
N ARG A 71 2.88 -5.41 -11.43
CA ARG A 71 3.50 -6.26 -12.45
C ARG A 71 4.01 -5.45 -13.63
N SER A 72 3.21 -4.53 -14.17
CA SER A 72 3.60 -3.68 -15.30
C SER A 72 4.82 -2.81 -14.96
N LYS A 73 4.79 -2.13 -13.81
CA LYS A 73 5.92 -1.30 -13.35
C LYS A 73 7.16 -2.14 -13.07
N PHE A 74 6.99 -3.33 -12.48
CA PHE A 74 8.09 -4.26 -12.24
C PHE A 74 8.78 -4.68 -13.54
N GLY A 75 8.02 -5.08 -14.57
CA GLY A 75 8.58 -5.47 -15.86
C GLY A 75 9.36 -4.34 -16.55
N ARG A 76 8.96 -3.08 -16.34
CA ARG A 76 9.72 -1.91 -16.85
C ARG A 76 11.05 -1.68 -16.10
N VAL A 77 11.12 -2.04 -14.83
CA VAL A 77 12.35 -1.93 -14.00
C VAL A 77 13.26 -3.14 -14.23
N ASN A 78 12.67 -4.33 -14.35
CA ASN A 78 13.37 -5.62 -14.39
C ASN A 78 12.96 -6.45 -15.63
N PRO A 79 13.26 -6.03 -16.84
CA PRO A 79 12.73 -6.64 -18.08
C PRO A 79 13.24 -8.07 -18.33
N LYS A 80 14.26 -8.53 -17.63
CA LYS A 80 14.86 -9.87 -17.79
C LYS A 80 14.31 -10.90 -16.79
N ILE A 81 13.49 -10.46 -15.80
CA ILE A 81 12.92 -11.33 -14.79
C ILE A 81 11.52 -11.77 -15.23
N THR A 82 11.29 -13.08 -15.28
CA THR A 82 9.98 -13.64 -15.67
C THR A 82 8.94 -13.44 -14.57
N THR A 83 7.71 -13.13 -14.96
CA THR A 83 6.61 -12.88 -14.01
C THR A 83 5.41 -13.77 -14.28
N SER A 84 4.68 -14.13 -13.23
CA SER A 84 3.39 -14.81 -13.27
C SER A 84 2.37 -14.14 -12.35
N VAL A 85 1.13 -14.60 -12.37
CA VAL A 85 0.02 -14.01 -11.59
C VAL A 85 -0.77 -15.09 -10.88
N VAL A 86 -1.25 -14.76 -9.67
CA VAL A 86 -2.25 -15.51 -8.93
C VAL A 86 -3.40 -14.56 -8.57
N ASP A 87 -4.43 -14.55 -9.41
CA ASP A 87 -5.64 -13.75 -9.23
C ASP A 87 -6.91 -14.59 -9.46
N ALA A 88 -8.06 -13.96 -9.68
CA ALA A 88 -9.31 -14.68 -9.92
C ALA A 88 -9.29 -15.49 -11.22
N LYS A 89 -8.53 -15.06 -12.23
CA LYS A 89 -8.50 -15.61 -13.59
C LYS A 89 -7.34 -16.58 -13.81
N GLU A 90 -6.16 -16.27 -13.28
CA GLU A 90 -4.92 -17.01 -13.48
C GLU A 90 -4.34 -17.46 -12.11
N LYS A 91 -3.75 -18.66 -12.06
CA LYS A 91 -3.10 -19.22 -10.87
C LYS A 91 -1.76 -19.85 -11.26
N SER A 92 -0.84 -19.01 -11.75
CA SER A 92 0.45 -19.44 -12.27
C SER A 92 1.59 -19.08 -11.32
N TRP A 93 2.47 -20.03 -11.04
CA TRP A 93 3.71 -19.88 -10.29
C TRP A 93 4.94 -20.08 -11.18
N ALA A 94 4.78 -20.01 -12.50
CA ALA A 94 5.87 -20.28 -13.45
C ALA A 94 6.96 -19.21 -13.46
N GLY A 95 6.63 -17.95 -13.13
CA GLY A 95 7.58 -16.84 -13.09
C GLY A 95 8.56 -16.91 -11.91
N GLN A 96 9.68 -16.22 -12.04
CA GLN A 96 10.60 -15.96 -10.92
C GLN A 96 9.93 -15.05 -9.88
N VAL A 97 9.08 -14.11 -10.33
CA VAL A 97 8.29 -13.23 -9.45
C VAL A 97 6.82 -13.41 -9.77
N THR A 98 6.05 -13.84 -8.78
CA THR A 98 4.59 -13.98 -8.88
C THR A 98 3.91 -12.80 -8.21
N PHE A 99 2.98 -12.16 -8.91
CA PHE A 99 2.13 -11.11 -8.34
C PHE A 99 0.82 -11.75 -7.91
N ALA A 100 0.51 -11.71 -6.61
CA ALA A 100 -0.64 -12.41 -6.07
C ALA A 100 -1.65 -11.48 -5.40
N MET A 101 -2.92 -11.69 -5.71
CA MET A 101 -4.04 -11.03 -5.05
C MET A 101 -4.36 -11.76 -3.74
N VAL A 102 -4.25 -11.06 -2.62
CA VAL A 102 -4.43 -11.63 -1.27
C VAL A 102 -5.77 -12.34 -1.09
N PRO A 103 -6.95 -11.78 -1.46
CA PRO A 103 -8.22 -12.47 -1.33
C PRO A 103 -8.31 -13.80 -2.12
N THR A 104 -7.55 -13.93 -3.20
CA THR A 104 -7.47 -15.18 -3.98
C THR A 104 -6.49 -16.15 -3.33
N LEU A 105 -5.27 -15.70 -3.04
CA LEU A 105 -4.23 -16.59 -2.52
C LEU A 105 -4.54 -17.11 -1.13
N ALA A 106 -5.19 -16.34 -0.27
CA ALA A 106 -5.54 -16.74 1.09
C ALA A 106 -6.62 -17.84 1.18
N ARG A 107 -7.24 -18.26 0.06
CA ARG A 107 -8.14 -19.42 0.03
C ARG A 107 -7.33 -20.70 0.16
N ALA A 108 -7.81 -21.65 0.98
CA ALA A 108 -7.09 -22.88 1.33
C ALA A 108 -6.48 -23.59 0.11
N GLY A 109 -7.29 -23.94 -0.90
CA GLY A 109 -6.80 -24.65 -2.09
C GLY A 109 -5.77 -23.90 -2.95
N ASN A 110 -5.74 -22.54 -2.89
CA ASN A 110 -4.72 -21.76 -3.57
C ASN A 110 -3.46 -21.63 -2.70
N LEU A 111 -3.64 -21.52 -1.39
CA LEU A 111 -2.54 -21.43 -0.43
C LEU A 111 -1.72 -22.73 -0.39
N ASP A 112 -2.38 -23.88 -0.58
CA ASP A 112 -1.72 -25.19 -0.69
C ASP A 112 -0.78 -25.29 -1.91
N GLN A 113 -0.96 -24.45 -2.92
CA GLN A 113 -0.11 -24.38 -4.10
C GLN A 113 1.05 -23.38 -3.99
N LEU A 114 1.15 -22.65 -2.86
CA LEU A 114 2.23 -21.71 -2.64
C LEU A 114 3.59 -22.44 -2.71
N PRO A 115 4.52 -22.08 -3.61
CA PRO A 115 5.83 -22.72 -3.64
C PRO A 115 6.70 -22.27 -2.44
N ALA A 116 7.83 -22.92 -2.24
CA ALA A 116 8.87 -22.37 -1.37
C ALA A 116 9.36 -21.04 -1.95
N LEU A 117 9.25 -19.97 -1.18
CA LEU A 117 9.64 -18.61 -1.56
C LEU A 117 10.94 -18.21 -0.87
N ASP A 118 11.80 -17.48 -1.58
CA ASP A 118 12.97 -16.82 -1.01
C ASP A 118 12.63 -15.41 -0.50
N LEU A 119 11.57 -14.82 -1.07
CA LEU A 119 11.13 -13.48 -0.71
C LEU A 119 9.60 -13.36 -0.83
N LEU A 120 8.95 -12.94 0.24
CA LEU A 120 7.55 -12.50 0.24
C LEU A 120 7.49 -10.99 0.44
N VAL A 121 6.83 -10.30 -0.46
CA VAL A 121 6.71 -8.83 -0.46
C VAL A 121 5.25 -8.42 -0.24
N ILE A 122 5.04 -7.47 0.65
CA ILE A 122 3.72 -6.97 1.00
C ILE A 122 3.64 -5.49 0.63
N ASP A 123 2.94 -5.21 -0.48
CA ASP A 123 2.57 -3.84 -0.82
C ASP A 123 1.40 -3.40 0.06
N GLU A 124 1.40 -2.13 0.46
CA GLU A 124 0.50 -1.58 1.49
C GLU A 124 0.55 -2.41 2.80
N ALA A 125 1.77 -2.59 3.31
CA ALA A 125 2.09 -3.46 4.45
C ALA A 125 1.35 -3.13 5.75
N HIS A 126 0.63 -2.01 5.83
CA HIS A 126 -0.29 -1.75 6.94
C HIS A 126 -1.42 -2.79 7.05
N HIS A 127 -1.68 -3.57 6.00
CA HIS A 127 -2.61 -4.71 6.04
C HIS A 127 -1.98 -6.01 6.58
N ALA A 128 -0.66 -6.08 6.78
CA ALA A 128 0.05 -7.32 7.10
C ALA A 128 -0.39 -8.01 8.41
N ALA A 129 -1.01 -7.27 9.35
CA ALA A 129 -1.54 -7.82 10.58
C ALA A 129 -2.92 -8.50 10.43
N ALA A 130 -3.59 -8.39 9.26
CA ALA A 130 -4.87 -9.06 9.02
C ALA A 130 -4.68 -10.57 8.83
N ASP A 131 -5.67 -11.37 9.23
CA ASP A 131 -5.59 -12.83 9.27
C ASP A 131 -5.26 -13.47 7.91
N SER A 132 -5.78 -12.90 6.81
CA SER A 132 -5.46 -13.39 5.46
C SER A 132 -3.97 -13.23 5.11
N TYR A 133 -3.36 -12.12 5.48
CA TYR A 133 -1.93 -11.89 5.29
C TYR A 133 -1.10 -12.78 6.20
N ARG A 134 -1.50 -12.90 7.48
CA ARG A 134 -0.81 -13.75 8.45
C ARG A 134 -0.75 -15.20 7.98
N ARG A 135 -1.86 -15.76 7.51
CA ARG A 135 -1.89 -17.12 6.94
C ARG A 135 -0.91 -17.29 5.78
N ILE A 136 -0.81 -16.32 4.87
CA ILE A 136 0.13 -16.39 3.74
C ILE A 136 1.57 -16.33 4.24
N ILE A 137 1.88 -15.42 5.19
CA ILE A 137 3.21 -15.27 5.78
C ILE A 137 3.61 -16.56 6.48
N ASP A 138 2.76 -17.10 7.34
CA ASP A 138 3.02 -18.32 8.11
C ASP A 138 3.23 -19.54 7.18
N THR A 139 2.42 -19.65 6.11
CA THR A 139 2.61 -20.72 5.11
C THR A 139 3.92 -20.54 4.34
N ALA A 140 4.31 -19.33 3.97
CA ALA A 140 5.58 -19.08 3.30
C ALA A 140 6.77 -19.48 4.18
N LEU A 141 6.73 -19.13 5.47
CA LEU A 141 7.76 -19.48 6.45
C LEU A 141 7.79 -20.99 6.78
N GLN A 142 6.63 -21.66 6.80
CA GLN A 142 6.56 -23.11 6.94
C GLN A 142 7.19 -23.85 5.75
N ARG A 143 7.04 -23.32 4.52
CA ARG A 143 7.64 -23.92 3.32
C ARG A 143 9.13 -23.62 3.14
N ASN A 144 9.53 -22.43 3.60
CA ASN A 144 10.94 -22.03 3.63
C ASN A 144 11.19 -21.12 4.84
N ALA A 145 11.77 -21.66 5.89
CA ALA A 145 12.10 -20.91 7.11
C ALA A 145 13.07 -19.73 6.87
N MET A 146 13.79 -19.74 5.75
CA MET A 146 14.69 -18.67 5.32
C MET A 146 14.01 -17.64 4.40
N CYS A 147 12.68 -17.76 4.19
CA CYS A 147 11.93 -16.79 3.40
C CYS A 147 12.02 -15.40 4.02
N ARG A 148 12.51 -14.43 3.27
CA ARG A 148 12.57 -13.03 3.70
C ARG A 148 11.21 -12.37 3.55
N ILE A 149 10.84 -11.53 4.53
CA ILE A 149 9.55 -10.81 4.50
C ILE A 149 9.82 -9.32 4.35
N TYR A 150 9.40 -8.74 3.23
CA TYR A 150 9.55 -7.31 2.97
C TYR A 150 8.20 -6.62 2.91
N GLY A 151 8.01 -5.58 3.71
CA GLY A 151 6.83 -4.73 3.66
C GLY A 151 7.15 -3.33 3.14
N VAL A 152 6.24 -2.73 2.40
CA VAL A 152 6.30 -1.31 2.06
C VAL A 152 4.96 -0.64 2.29
N THR A 153 4.95 0.54 2.95
CA THR A 153 3.71 1.28 3.25
C THR A 153 3.96 2.79 3.32
N ALA A 154 2.90 3.56 3.10
CA ALA A 154 2.89 5.00 3.38
C ALA A 154 2.55 5.28 4.85
N THR A 155 1.77 4.42 5.49
CA THR A 155 1.15 4.60 6.81
C THR A 155 1.51 3.44 7.72
N PRO A 156 2.66 3.50 8.43
CA PRO A 156 3.08 2.40 9.31
C PRO A 156 2.18 2.28 10.56
N ASN A 157 1.51 3.36 10.95
CA ASN A 157 0.57 3.36 12.08
C ASN A 157 -0.83 3.00 11.59
N ARG A 158 -1.41 1.96 12.16
CA ARG A 158 -2.78 1.52 11.89
C ARG A 158 -3.76 2.21 12.82
N GLY A 159 -4.94 2.56 12.29
CA GLY A 159 -6.03 3.11 13.09
C GLY A 159 -6.60 2.12 14.13
N ASP A 160 -6.49 0.80 13.88
CA ASP A 160 -6.94 -0.27 14.77
C ASP A 160 -5.99 -0.59 15.92
N LYS A 161 -4.95 0.21 16.14
CA LYS A 161 -3.89 0.05 17.17
C LYS A 161 -3.13 -1.29 17.10
N ARG A 162 -3.41 -2.16 16.13
CA ARG A 162 -2.62 -3.36 15.88
C ARG A 162 -1.31 -2.97 15.19
N GLY A 163 -0.22 -2.98 15.93
CA GLY A 163 1.10 -2.62 15.42
C GLY A 163 1.60 -3.61 14.37
N LEU A 164 2.56 -3.18 13.54
CA LEU A 164 3.22 -4.04 12.55
C LEU A 164 4.43 -4.82 13.12
N ARG A 165 4.79 -4.58 14.38
CA ARG A 165 5.92 -5.27 15.08
C ARG A 165 5.83 -6.80 15.06
N PRO A 166 4.65 -7.45 15.14
CA PRO A 166 4.59 -8.91 15.05
C PRO A 166 5.00 -9.48 13.69
N VAL A 167 5.06 -8.64 12.64
CA VAL A 167 5.48 -9.05 11.29
C VAL A 167 6.85 -8.51 10.93
N PHE A 168 7.15 -7.26 11.27
CA PHE A 168 8.40 -6.59 10.92
C PHE A 168 9.17 -6.19 12.17
N SER A 169 10.37 -6.75 12.35
CA SER A 169 11.23 -6.48 13.51
C SER A 169 11.86 -5.09 13.47
N ASN A 170 11.98 -4.50 12.29
CA ASN A 170 12.66 -3.21 12.08
C ASN A 170 12.08 -2.41 10.90
N VAL A 171 12.53 -1.16 10.77
CA VAL A 171 12.28 -0.28 9.63
C VAL A 171 13.62 0.00 8.95
N ALA A 172 13.77 -0.48 7.72
CA ALA A 172 15.00 -0.31 6.95
C ALA A 172 15.27 1.15 6.59
N ASP A 173 14.25 1.86 6.16
CA ASP A 173 14.33 3.28 5.79
C ASP A 173 12.95 3.93 5.80
N GLN A 174 12.95 5.23 6.05
CA GLN A 174 11.75 6.06 6.01
C GLN A 174 12.00 7.33 5.18
N ILE A 175 11.19 7.53 4.15
CA ILE A 175 11.12 8.78 3.40
C ILE A 175 9.98 9.61 3.97
N ARG A 176 10.25 10.87 4.32
CA ARG A 176 9.23 11.80 4.84
C ARG A 176 8.68 12.68 3.72
N ILE A 177 7.42 13.12 3.84
CA ILE A 177 6.79 14.04 2.88
C ILE A 177 7.62 15.32 2.75
N GLY A 178 8.14 15.86 3.86
CA GLY A 178 9.00 17.05 3.86
C GLY A 178 10.26 16.91 3.01
N GLU A 179 10.89 15.71 2.97
CA GLU A 179 12.04 15.45 2.10
C GLU A 179 11.65 15.56 0.61
N LEU A 180 10.47 15.06 0.25
CA LEU A 180 9.99 15.10 -1.14
C LEU A 180 9.58 16.51 -1.57
N ILE A 181 9.03 17.31 -0.65
CA ILE A 181 8.71 18.71 -0.89
C ILE A 181 10.02 19.52 -1.04
N ALA A 182 10.97 19.37 -0.12
CA ALA A 182 12.24 20.06 -0.15
C ALA A 182 13.07 19.75 -1.41
N SER A 183 12.95 18.52 -1.94
CA SER A 183 13.61 18.10 -3.18
C SER A 183 12.82 18.42 -4.45
N GLY A 184 11.69 19.12 -4.37
CA GLY A 184 10.83 19.47 -5.50
C GLY A 184 10.08 18.29 -6.17
N HIS A 185 10.04 17.14 -5.51
CA HIS A 185 9.31 15.96 -6.02
C HIS A 185 7.82 15.98 -5.69
N LEU A 186 7.44 16.71 -4.65
CA LEU A 186 6.06 17.01 -4.28
C LEU A 186 5.87 18.50 -4.08
N VAL A 187 4.71 19.01 -4.44
CA VAL A 187 4.29 20.39 -4.16
C VAL A 187 3.79 20.48 -2.72
N PRO A 188 4.08 21.55 -1.99
CA PRO A 188 3.51 21.76 -0.67
C PRO A 188 1.98 21.91 -0.77
N PRO A 189 1.20 21.21 0.05
CA PRO A 189 -0.26 21.32 0.04
C PRO A 189 -0.66 22.70 0.64
N ARG A 190 -1.76 23.27 0.12
CA ARG A 190 -2.46 24.36 0.78
C ARG A 190 -3.73 23.76 1.42
N THR A 191 -3.78 23.78 2.74
CA THR A 191 -4.93 23.23 3.49
C THR A 191 -5.81 24.39 3.95
N PHE A 192 -7.10 24.28 3.68
CA PHE A 192 -8.13 25.19 4.17
C PHE A 192 -9.06 24.40 5.08
N VAL A 193 -9.25 24.86 6.32
CA VAL A 193 -10.30 24.39 7.21
C VAL A 193 -11.47 25.33 7.06
N ILE A 194 -12.60 24.80 6.65
CA ILE A 194 -13.80 25.59 6.35
C ILE A 194 -14.84 25.31 7.43
N ASP A 195 -15.28 26.35 8.12
CA ASP A 195 -16.42 26.25 9.02
C ASP A 195 -17.71 26.40 8.20
N VAL A 196 -18.54 25.37 8.24
CA VAL A 196 -19.85 25.34 7.58
C VAL A 196 -21.02 25.46 8.59
N GLY A 197 -20.71 25.89 9.83
CA GLY A 197 -21.71 26.20 10.85
C GLY A 197 -22.36 24.97 11.52
N VAL A 198 -21.73 23.79 11.45
CA VAL A 198 -22.29 22.56 12.04
C VAL A 198 -21.41 21.95 13.13
N GLN A 199 -20.35 22.64 13.55
CA GLN A 199 -19.36 22.11 14.49
C GLN A 199 -20.00 21.64 15.81
N ASP A 200 -20.89 22.45 16.39
CA ASP A 200 -21.58 22.11 17.65
C ASP A 200 -22.52 20.90 17.51
N GLN A 201 -23.06 20.66 16.32
CA GLN A 201 -23.90 19.50 16.05
C GLN A 201 -23.03 18.24 15.89
N LEU A 202 -21.91 18.33 15.20
CA LEU A 202 -20.98 17.22 15.01
C LEU A 202 -20.33 16.78 16.33
N THR A 203 -20.07 17.70 17.26
CA THR A 203 -19.52 17.32 18.59
C THR A 203 -20.48 16.49 19.43
N LYS A 204 -21.78 16.55 19.16
CA LYS A 204 -22.84 15.84 19.89
C LYS A 204 -23.20 14.49 19.24
N VAL A 205 -22.65 14.18 18.08
CA VAL A 205 -22.88 12.90 17.39
C VAL A 205 -22.40 11.74 18.26
N ARG A 206 -23.22 10.71 18.36
CA ARG A 206 -22.88 9.49 19.11
C ARG A 206 -21.63 8.83 18.53
N ARG A 207 -20.78 8.32 19.42
CA ARG A 207 -19.64 7.50 19.05
C ARG A 207 -20.02 6.03 19.15
N THR A 208 -19.74 5.29 18.08
CA THR A 208 -19.69 3.83 18.10
C THR A 208 -18.33 3.37 18.64
N ALA A 209 -18.11 2.06 18.80
CA ALA A 209 -16.86 1.53 19.36
C ALA A 209 -15.60 2.00 18.61
N ASP A 210 -15.69 2.18 17.30
CA ASP A 210 -14.54 2.48 16.42
C ASP A 210 -14.68 3.79 15.63
N ASP A 211 -15.88 4.42 15.58
CA ASP A 211 -16.14 5.61 14.76
C ASP A 211 -17.35 6.42 15.28
N PHE A 212 -17.73 7.46 14.55
CA PHE A 212 -18.97 8.20 14.77
C PHE A 212 -20.18 7.46 14.16
N ASP A 213 -21.39 7.74 14.68
CA ASP A 213 -22.62 7.29 14.04
C ASP A 213 -22.78 8.00 12.68
N MET A 214 -22.43 7.26 11.62
CA MET A 214 -22.42 7.80 10.25
C MET A 214 -23.80 8.24 9.74
N ALA A 215 -24.88 7.70 10.30
CA ALA A 215 -26.23 8.14 9.93
C ALA A 215 -26.55 9.52 10.52
N GLU A 216 -26.12 9.78 11.76
CA GLU A 216 -26.24 11.11 12.37
C GLU A 216 -25.34 12.13 11.67
N VAL A 217 -24.11 11.76 11.33
CA VAL A 217 -23.19 12.64 10.56
C VAL A 217 -23.79 12.97 9.20
N ASP A 218 -24.31 11.98 8.49
CA ASP A 218 -24.98 12.15 7.19
C ASP A 218 -26.15 13.12 7.27
N ALA A 219 -27.01 12.97 8.28
CA ALA A 219 -28.17 13.84 8.49
C ALA A 219 -27.79 15.32 8.78
N ILE A 220 -26.61 15.56 9.35
CA ILE A 220 -26.08 16.92 9.60
C ILE A 220 -25.44 17.48 8.33
N MET A 221 -24.60 16.70 7.66
CA MET A 221 -23.76 17.16 6.56
C MET A 221 -24.49 17.29 5.22
N ASN A 222 -25.54 16.49 4.97
CA ASN A 222 -26.30 16.51 3.71
C ASN A 222 -27.46 17.54 3.68
N ARG A 223 -27.44 18.55 4.54
CA ARG A 223 -28.41 19.66 4.49
C ARG A 223 -28.02 20.66 3.40
N SER A 224 -29.00 21.18 2.67
CA SER A 224 -28.80 22.17 1.60
C SER A 224 -27.88 23.34 2.01
N PRO A 225 -28.08 24.00 3.19
CA PRO A 225 -27.20 25.09 3.58
C PRO A 225 -25.72 24.70 3.74
N VAL A 226 -25.46 23.48 4.21
CA VAL A 226 -24.08 22.95 4.36
C VAL A 226 -23.48 22.70 2.99
N THR A 227 -24.21 22.04 2.11
CA THR A 227 -23.78 21.76 0.73
C THR A 227 -23.51 23.05 -0.04
N GLU A 228 -24.40 24.04 0.07
CA GLU A 228 -24.20 25.35 -0.56
C GLU A 228 -22.97 26.08 -0.03
N ALA A 229 -22.73 26.03 1.28
CA ALA A 229 -21.51 26.60 1.89
C ALA A 229 -20.25 25.92 1.38
N VAL A 230 -20.25 24.57 1.30
CA VAL A 230 -19.12 23.79 0.74
C VAL A 230 -18.86 24.17 -0.71
N ILE A 231 -19.90 24.24 -1.55
CA ILE A 231 -19.78 24.60 -2.98
C ILE A 231 -19.25 26.03 -3.14
N ARG A 232 -19.75 26.98 -2.35
CA ARG A 232 -19.27 28.36 -2.38
C ARG A 232 -17.78 28.45 -2.06
N HIS A 233 -17.34 27.82 -0.97
CA HIS A 233 -15.93 27.81 -0.57
C HIS A 233 -15.05 27.04 -1.57
N TRP A 234 -15.57 25.93 -2.14
CA TRP A 234 -14.86 25.23 -3.20
C TRP A 234 -14.62 26.15 -4.42
N ARG A 235 -15.64 26.84 -4.89
CA ARG A 235 -15.50 27.80 -6.00
C ARG A 235 -14.49 28.91 -5.70
N GLU A 236 -14.52 29.45 -4.48
CA GLU A 236 -13.61 30.48 -4.03
C GLU A 236 -12.14 30.01 -3.95
N LYS A 237 -11.90 28.80 -3.43
CA LYS A 237 -10.53 28.29 -3.13
C LYS A 237 -9.94 27.45 -4.27
N ALA A 238 -10.74 26.67 -4.96
CA ALA A 238 -10.30 25.77 -6.01
C ALA A 238 -10.58 26.31 -7.42
N GLY A 239 -11.66 27.09 -7.62
CA GLY A 239 -12.04 27.62 -8.92
C GLY A 239 -12.30 26.49 -9.93
N GLU A 240 -11.63 26.53 -11.07
CA GLU A 240 -11.73 25.53 -12.13
C GLU A 240 -10.74 24.37 -12.01
N ARG A 241 -10.07 24.23 -10.86
CA ARG A 241 -9.09 23.15 -10.68
C ARG A 241 -9.78 21.81 -10.64
N GLN A 242 -9.12 20.80 -11.21
CA GLN A 242 -9.56 19.42 -11.07
C GLN A 242 -9.68 19.06 -9.60
N THR A 243 -10.86 18.63 -9.18
CA THR A 243 -11.21 18.40 -7.77
C THR A 243 -11.72 16.98 -7.57
N VAL A 244 -11.32 16.35 -6.47
CA VAL A 244 -11.89 15.10 -5.98
C VAL A 244 -12.63 15.38 -4.69
N VAL A 245 -13.89 14.99 -4.61
CA VAL A 245 -14.75 15.15 -3.43
C VAL A 245 -15.00 13.78 -2.82
N PHE A 246 -14.75 13.65 -1.52
CA PHE A 246 -15.09 12.46 -0.75
C PHE A 246 -16.41 12.71 -0.03
N CYS A 247 -17.44 11.97 -0.40
CA CYS A 247 -18.79 12.05 0.19
C CYS A 247 -19.00 10.90 1.18
N LEU A 248 -19.85 11.14 2.20
CA LEU A 248 -20.20 10.14 3.21
C LEU A 248 -21.07 9.01 2.64
N LYS A 249 -21.92 9.32 1.66
CA LYS A 249 -22.71 8.34 0.89
C LYS A 249 -22.73 8.71 -0.58
N THR A 250 -22.72 7.67 -1.44
CA THR A 250 -22.94 7.84 -2.86
C THR A 250 -24.45 7.96 -3.12
N VAL A 251 -25.02 9.15 -2.95
CA VAL A 251 -26.32 9.49 -3.53
C VAL A 251 -26.13 10.84 -4.21
N MET A 252 -25.69 10.80 -5.45
CA MET A 252 -25.79 11.94 -6.33
C MET A 252 -26.54 11.53 -7.59
N SER A 253 -27.80 11.84 -7.66
CA SER A 253 -28.44 12.25 -8.90
C SER A 253 -28.07 13.72 -9.09
N MET A 254 -27.11 14.03 -9.91
CA MET A 254 -26.99 15.36 -10.52
C MET A 254 -27.95 15.36 -11.70
N SER A 255 -29.09 15.99 -11.55
CA SER A 255 -29.93 16.48 -12.65
C SER A 255 -29.45 17.86 -13.08
#